data_757dae7a69e221e7434a63fd46417f50
#
_entry.id   757dae7a69e221e7434a63fd46417f50
#
_cell.length_a   1.000
_cell.length_b   1.000
_cell.length_c   1.000
_cell.angle_alpha   90.00
_cell.angle_beta   90.00
_cell.angle_gamma   90.00
#
_symmetry.space_group_name_H-M   'P 1'
#
loop_
_entity.id
_entity.type
_entity.pdbx_description
1 polymer ?
#
loop_
_entity_poly.entity_id
_entity_poly.type
_entity_poly.pdbx_seq_one_letter_code
_entity_poly.pdbx_strand_id
1 'polypeptide(L)'
;MAGRFGPDGAVDGEDRSRMRHLGAHIQIGAGFVGADYPAGYANLVNRFLGIRMKKDETRSDWRKRPLSKQQVGYALADVKYLHRISGMLIDQIEKTGRREWVEDEHRRLTRQVTRLSSDDRWQRLGGARRLKPKAQGALRELWRWRENEAQRRNQPVRWVMRDDLLVELARRGVTDEREILSVRGLDRADIKRRVHELSECIRRGHENIPEQLAADKSKPTTVAKPDAALVQLLYAVMGDTCRKANVAPSLLATTDDIRSFILYRTGQAGKDAEPPRLAQGWRGELVGGLLTELLEGKKSIRITNPSGEYPLEVEHRETE
;
A
#
# COMPACT_ATOMS: atom_id res chain seq x y z
N MET A 1 -21.51 15.64 -22.45
CA MET A 1 -22.54 14.66 -22.10
C MET A 1 -22.80 14.78 -20.60
N ALA A 2 -23.96 15.25 -20.20
CA ALA A 2 -24.35 15.39 -18.81
C ALA A 2 -24.67 14.00 -18.23
N GLY A 3 -24.00 13.59 -17.16
CA GLY A 3 -24.30 12.34 -16.46
C GLY A 3 -25.71 12.38 -15.89
N ARG A 4 -26.48 11.33 -16.15
CA ARG A 4 -27.82 11.14 -15.61
C ARG A 4 -27.75 10.90 -14.11
N PHE A 5 -28.21 11.85 -13.32
CA PHE A 5 -28.53 11.60 -11.91
C PHE A 5 -29.93 10.94 -11.88
N GLY A 6 -30.01 9.77 -11.24
CA GLY A 6 -31.32 9.17 -10.94
C GLY A 6 -32.09 10.02 -9.93
N PRO A 7 -33.42 9.81 -9.82
CA PRO A 7 -34.31 10.64 -8.98
C PRO A 7 -33.92 10.65 -7.49
N ASP A 8 -33.11 9.72 -7.02
CA ASP A 8 -32.73 9.60 -5.62
C ASP A 8 -31.29 10.09 -5.31
N GLY A 9 -30.62 10.75 -6.28
CA GLY A 9 -29.24 11.24 -6.08
C GLY A 9 -28.18 10.15 -5.86
N ALA A 10 -28.54 8.89 -6.07
CA ALA A 10 -27.60 7.77 -5.98
C ALA A 10 -26.76 7.70 -7.26
N VAL A 11 -25.46 7.86 -7.12
CA VAL A 11 -24.49 7.61 -8.20
C VAL A 11 -24.49 6.12 -8.48
N ASP A 12 -24.77 5.74 -9.71
CA ASP A 12 -24.87 4.36 -10.15
C ASP A 12 -23.59 3.58 -9.84
N GLY A 13 -23.69 2.28 -9.54
CA GLY A 13 -22.56 1.46 -9.13
C GLY A 13 -21.42 1.44 -10.16
N GLU A 14 -21.74 1.54 -11.45
CA GLU A 14 -20.78 1.69 -12.55
C GLU A 14 -20.02 3.02 -12.51
N ASP A 15 -20.67 4.12 -12.20
CA ASP A 15 -20.02 5.43 -12.09
C ASP A 15 -19.10 5.52 -10.87
N ARG A 16 -19.46 4.87 -9.76
CA ARG A 16 -18.56 4.73 -8.59
C ARG A 16 -17.33 3.91 -8.90
N SER A 17 -17.48 2.83 -9.67
CA SER A 17 -16.37 2.01 -10.13
C SER A 17 -15.44 2.82 -11.06
N ARG A 18 -16.00 3.52 -12.06
CA ARG A 18 -15.25 4.38 -12.99
C ARG A 18 -14.49 5.50 -12.26
N MET A 19 -15.10 6.18 -11.29
CA MET A 19 -14.41 7.23 -10.52
C MET A 19 -13.27 6.69 -9.66
N ARG A 20 -13.42 5.50 -9.05
CA ARG A 20 -12.33 4.86 -8.30
C ARG A 20 -11.19 4.45 -9.21
N HIS A 21 -11.49 3.92 -10.39
CA HIS A 21 -10.49 3.58 -11.39
C HIS A 21 -9.76 4.83 -11.88
N LEU A 22 -10.48 5.91 -12.18
CA LEU A 22 -9.88 7.16 -12.61
C LEU A 22 -8.93 7.75 -11.56
N GLY A 23 -9.33 7.74 -10.28
CA GLY A 23 -8.45 8.19 -9.19
C GLY A 23 -7.17 7.38 -9.05
N ALA A 24 -7.26 6.04 -9.17
CA ALA A 24 -6.09 5.16 -9.15
C ALA A 24 -5.20 5.38 -10.38
N HIS A 25 -5.78 5.53 -11.57
CA HIS A 25 -5.05 5.86 -12.80
C HIS A 25 -4.28 7.17 -12.69
N ILE A 26 -4.89 8.21 -12.11
CA ILE A 26 -4.24 9.52 -11.92
C ILE A 26 -3.05 9.39 -10.97
N GLN A 27 -3.17 8.66 -9.85
CA GLN A 27 -2.05 8.48 -8.93
C GLN A 27 -0.89 7.69 -9.54
N ILE A 28 -1.19 6.58 -10.23
CA ILE A 28 -0.20 5.76 -10.92
C ILE A 28 0.48 6.60 -12.02
N GLY A 29 -0.33 7.22 -12.90
CA GLY A 29 0.17 8.06 -13.98
C GLY A 29 1.06 9.20 -13.49
N ALA A 30 0.67 9.86 -12.40
CA ALA A 30 1.47 10.91 -11.77
C ALA A 30 2.85 10.41 -11.31
N GLY A 31 2.93 9.20 -10.74
CA GLY A 31 4.19 8.57 -10.37
C GLY A 31 5.10 8.28 -11.56
N PHE A 32 4.55 8.01 -12.74
CA PHE A 32 5.33 7.80 -13.98
C PHE A 32 5.79 9.10 -14.68
N VAL A 33 5.35 10.25 -14.18
CA VAL A 33 5.79 11.57 -14.67
C VAL A 33 6.47 12.40 -13.56
N GLY A 34 7.08 11.72 -12.60
CA GLY A 34 7.92 12.31 -11.57
C GLY A 34 7.17 13.05 -10.46
N ALA A 35 5.85 12.86 -10.31
CA ALA A 35 5.15 13.30 -9.11
C ALA A 35 5.35 12.29 -7.97
N ASP A 36 5.17 12.73 -6.73
CA ASP A 36 5.19 11.83 -5.58
C ASP A 36 4.16 10.70 -5.74
N TYR A 37 4.48 9.52 -5.22
CA TYR A 37 3.55 8.39 -5.22
C TYR A 37 3.49 7.74 -3.83
N PRO A 38 2.29 7.51 -3.28
CA PRO A 38 0.99 8.04 -3.75
C PRO A 38 0.85 9.54 -3.49
N ALA A 39 0.43 10.30 -4.49
CA ALA A 39 0.19 11.73 -4.35
C ALA A 39 -1.26 12.02 -3.93
N GLY A 40 -1.45 12.90 -2.97
CA GLY A 40 -2.79 13.39 -2.64
C GLY A 40 -3.37 14.26 -3.77
N TYR A 41 -4.69 14.17 -4.01
CA TYR A 41 -5.36 14.90 -5.08
C TYR A 41 -5.07 16.40 -5.07
N ALA A 42 -5.16 17.05 -3.90
CA ALA A 42 -4.85 18.48 -3.77
C ALA A 42 -3.41 18.83 -4.22
N ASN A 43 -2.44 17.95 -3.96
CA ASN A 43 -1.06 18.13 -4.39
C ASN A 43 -0.95 18.03 -5.92
N LEU A 44 -1.66 17.07 -6.53
CA LEU A 44 -1.69 16.93 -7.99
C LEU A 44 -2.36 18.14 -8.65
N VAL A 45 -3.49 18.63 -8.11
CA VAL A 45 -4.14 19.85 -8.60
C VAL A 45 -3.19 21.04 -8.51
N ASN A 46 -2.47 21.21 -7.41
CA ASN A 46 -1.49 22.28 -7.27
C ASN A 46 -0.33 22.12 -8.26
N ARG A 47 0.24 20.92 -8.39
CA ARG A 47 1.39 20.65 -9.29
C ARG A 47 1.06 20.88 -10.76
N PHE A 48 -0.08 20.35 -11.22
CA PHE A 48 -0.43 20.38 -12.66
C PHE A 48 -1.20 21.63 -13.08
N LEU A 49 -1.92 22.26 -12.15
CA LEU A 49 -2.82 23.40 -12.47
C LEU A 49 -2.47 24.69 -11.72
N GLY A 50 -1.53 24.65 -10.76
CA GLY A 50 -1.20 25.81 -9.92
C GLY A 50 -2.31 26.22 -8.94
N ILE A 51 -3.34 25.39 -8.74
CA ILE A 51 -4.51 25.71 -7.93
C ILE A 51 -4.35 25.13 -6.53
N ARG A 52 -4.44 26.00 -5.52
CA ARG A 52 -4.45 25.56 -4.10
C ARG A 52 -5.87 25.21 -3.67
N MET A 53 -6.08 23.95 -3.28
CA MET A 53 -7.36 23.47 -2.77
C MET A 53 -7.45 23.65 -1.24
N LYS A 54 -8.63 24.03 -0.77
CA LYS A 54 -8.94 24.04 0.68
C LYS A 54 -9.25 22.62 1.17
N LYS A 55 -8.81 22.29 2.39
CA LYS A 55 -9.02 20.96 3.00
C LYS A 55 -10.02 21.01 4.16
N ASP A 56 -11.13 21.72 3.98
CA ASP A 56 -11.99 22.11 5.10
C ASP A 56 -12.91 20.98 5.61
N GLU A 57 -13.32 20.03 4.75
CA GLU A 57 -14.37 19.03 5.06
C GLU A 57 -13.88 17.59 5.18
N THR A 58 -12.58 17.34 5.22
CA THR A 58 -12.00 15.97 5.26
C THR A 58 -12.45 15.17 6.50
N ARG A 59 -12.78 15.83 7.59
CA ARG A 59 -13.16 15.22 8.89
C ARG A 59 -14.63 15.39 9.25
N SER A 60 -15.46 15.97 8.38
CA SER A 60 -16.87 16.18 8.63
C SER A 60 -17.65 14.87 8.58
N ASP A 61 -18.82 14.83 9.21
CA ASP A 61 -19.70 13.66 9.16
C ASP A 61 -20.48 13.61 7.84
N TRP A 62 -19.96 12.85 6.88
CA TRP A 62 -20.55 12.64 5.57
C TRP A 62 -21.83 11.79 5.55
N ARG A 63 -22.25 11.24 6.70
CA ARG A 63 -23.50 10.45 6.81
C ARG A 63 -24.73 11.31 7.01
N LYS A 64 -24.57 12.53 7.53
CA LYS A 64 -25.68 13.45 7.73
C LYS A 64 -26.35 13.79 6.41
N ARG A 65 -27.68 13.86 6.43
CA ARG A 65 -28.51 14.27 5.28
C ARG A 65 -29.49 15.36 5.75
N PRO A 66 -29.71 16.40 4.92
CA PRO A 66 -28.99 16.74 3.67
C PRO A 66 -27.53 17.14 3.92
N LEU A 67 -26.67 17.00 2.89
CA LEU A 67 -25.31 17.51 2.96
C LEU A 67 -25.30 19.04 3.08
N SER A 68 -24.35 19.59 3.82
CA SER A 68 -24.18 21.05 3.88
C SER A 68 -23.70 21.61 2.53
N LYS A 69 -23.92 22.90 2.30
CA LYS A 69 -23.40 23.58 1.09
C LYS A 69 -21.86 23.46 1.00
N GLN A 70 -21.16 23.48 2.14
CA GLN A 70 -19.71 23.31 2.22
C GLN A 70 -19.29 21.88 1.82
N GLN A 71 -19.99 20.85 2.31
CA GLN A 71 -19.73 19.46 1.91
C GLN A 71 -19.97 19.24 0.42
N VAL A 72 -21.05 19.78 -0.13
CA VAL A 72 -21.32 19.69 -1.57
C VAL A 72 -20.23 20.40 -2.37
N GLY A 73 -19.83 21.62 -1.95
CA GLY A 73 -18.76 22.35 -2.60
C GLY A 73 -17.41 21.59 -2.55
N TYR A 74 -17.12 20.96 -1.43
CA TYR A 74 -15.91 20.12 -1.27
C TYR A 74 -15.96 18.90 -2.20
N ALA A 75 -17.07 18.16 -2.22
CA ALA A 75 -17.24 17.00 -3.09
C ALA A 75 -17.13 17.35 -4.59
N LEU A 76 -17.68 18.49 -5.01
CA LEU A 76 -17.53 18.99 -6.37
C LEU A 76 -16.07 19.36 -6.68
N ALA A 77 -15.37 19.98 -5.72
CA ALA A 77 -13.96 20.34 -5.89
C ALA A 77 -13.07 19.08 -6.06
N ASP A 78 -13.39 17.98 -5.35
CA ASP A 78 -12.64 16.71 -5.43
C ASP A 78 -12.73 16.01 -6.80
N VAL A 79 -13.70 16.35 -7.63
CA VAL A 79 -13.87 15.77 -8.99
C VAL A 79 -13.61 16.76 -10.11
N LYS A 80 -13.73 18.05 -9.85
CA LYS A 80 -13.70 19.13 -10.84
C LYS A 80 -12.50 19.09 -11.77
N TYR A 81 -11.33 18.76 -11.24
CA TYR A 81 -10.07 18.83 -11.98
C TYR A 81 -9.55 17.46 -12.46
N LEU A 82 -10.22 16.36 -12.09
CA LEU A 82 -9.76 15.00 -12.42
C LEU A 82 -9.59 14.81 -13.93
N HIS A 83 -10.57 15.23 -14.71
CA HIS A 83 -10.55 15.05 -16.18
C HIS A 83 -9.38 15.83 -16.82
N ARG A 84 -9.16 17.07 -16.39
CA ARG A 84 -8.06 17.90 -16.91
C ARG A 84 -6.69 17.35 -16.56
N ILE A 85 -6.51 16.91 -15.30
CA ILE A 85 -5.25 16.28 -14.85
C ILE A 85 -5.03 14.96 -15.60
N SER A 86 -6.07 14.16 -15.79
CA SER A 86 -5.99 12.90 -16.54
C SER A 86 -5.50 13.13 -17.98
N GLY A 87 -6.06 14.13 -18.69
CA GLY A 87 -5.59 14.48 -20.04
C GLY A 87 -4.12 14.85 -20.06
N MET A 88 -3.67 15.73 -19.16
CA MET A 88 -2.26 16.15 -19.07
C MET A 88 -1.33 14.97 -18.74
N LEU A 89 -1.75 14.05 -17.91
CA LEU A 89 -0.98 12.85 -17.57
C LEU A 89 -0.87 11.90 -18.77
N ILE A 90 -1.99 11.65 -19.47
CA ILE A 90 -1.99 10.81 -20.68
C ILE A 90 -1.03 11.37 -21.71
N ASP A 91 -1.08 12.68 -22.00
CA ASP A 91 -0.17 13.32 -22.95
C ASP A 91 1.31 13.15 -22.57
N GLN A 92 1.65 13.26 -21.28
CA GLN A 92 3.02 13.07 -20.81
C GLN A 92 3.46 11.60 -20.87
N ILE A 93 2.58 10.67 -20.50
CA ILE A 93 2.83 9.22 -20.57
C ILE A 93 3.07 8.78 -22.02
N GLU A 94 2.25 9.27 -22.96
CA GLU A 94 2.43 8.99 -24.40
C GLU A 94 3.76 9.53 -24.92
N LYS A 95 4.10 10.79 -24.60
CA LYS A 95 5.38 11.40 -25.01
C LYS A 95 6.61 10.64 -24.50
N THR A 96 6.48 9.97 -23.37
CA THR A 96 7.56 9.17 -22.76
C THR A 96 7.54 7.70 -23.16
N GLY A 97 6.56 7.25 -23.94
CA GLY A 97 6.39 5.84 -24.34
C GLY A 97 6.05 4.88 -23.19
N ARG A 98 5.48 5.40 -22.09
CA ARG A 98 5.28 4.62 -20.85
C ARG A 98 3.85 4.08 -20.68
N ARG A 99 3.03 4.09 -21.72
CA ARG A 99 1.64 3.60 -21.66
C ARG A 99 1.58 2.17 -21.12
N GLU A 100 2.38 1.26 -21.66
CA GLU A 100 2.39 -0.14 -21.25
C GLU A 100 2.79 -0.32 -19.78
N TRP A 101 3.73 0.49 -19.28
CA TRP A 101 4.15 0.49 -17.88
C TRP A 101 3.00 0.87 -16.93
N VAL A 102 2.23 1.90 -17.31
CA VAL A 102 1.06 2.35 -16.53
C VAL A 102 -0.03 1.28 -16.53
N GLU A 103 -0.32 0.67 -17.66
CA GLU A 103 -1.32 -0.39 -17.80
C GLU A 103 -0.92 -1.64 -17.02
N ASP A 104 0.36 -2.03 -17.07
CA ASP A 104 0.88 -3.17 -16.32
C ASP A 104 0.78 -2.93 -14.80
N GLU A 105 1.16 -1.74 -14.34
CA GLU A 105 1.04 -1.38 -12.93
C GLU A 105 -0.42 -1.36 -12.47
N HIS A 106 -1.32 -0.87 -13.30
CA HIS A 106 -2.75 -0.88 -13.02
C HIS A 106 -3.29 -2.31 -12.93
N ARG A 107 -2.97 -3.19 -13.91
CA ARG A 107 -3.34 -4.61 -13.88
C ARG A 107 -2.81 -5.29 -12.60
N ARG A 108 -1.57 -5.01 -12.22
CA ARG A 108 -0.95 -5.55 -11.02
C ARG A 108 -1.71 -5.14 -9.75
N LEU A 109 -2.01 -3.85 -9.59
CA LEU A 109 -2.74 -3.34 -8.43
C LEU A 109 -4.16 -3.90 -8.36
N THR A 110 -4.84 -3.98 -9.50
CA THR A 110 -6.18 -4.57 -9.59
C THR A 110 -6.14 -6.05 -9.15
N ARG A 111 -5.21 -6.84 -9.69
CA ARG A 111 -5.02 -8.24 -9.27
C ARG A 111 -4.70 -8.36 -7.77
N GLN A 112 -3.90 -7.44 -7.22
CA GLN A 112 -3.56 -7.43 -5.81
C GLN A 112 -4.77 -7.14 -4.93
N VAL A 113 -5.68 -6.27 -5.36
CA VAL A 113 -6.92 -5.96 -4.64
C VAL A 113 -7.91 -7.12 -4.74
N THR A 114 -8.04 -7.75 -5.91
CA THR A 114 -8.99 -8.85 -6.14
C THR A 114 -8.52 -10.19 -5.55
N ARG A 115 -7.19 -10.46 -5.54
CA ARG A 115 -6.64 -11.70 -4.95
C ARG A 115 -6.75 -11.76 -3.43
N LEU A 116 -6.87 -10.62 -2.76
CA LEU A 116 -7.13 -10.61 -1.33
C LEU A 116 -8.62 -10.82 -1.14
N SER A 117 -8.99 -12.08 -0.89
CA SER A 117 -10.28 -12.34 -0.29
C SER A 117 -10.45 -11.40 0.90
N SER A 118 -11.67 -10.96 1.16
CA SER A 118 -11.96 -10.15 2.35
C SER A 118 -11.37 -10.79 3.60
N ASP A 119 -11.28 -12.11 3.64
CA ASP A 119 -10.84 -12.95 4.74
C ASP A 119 -9.35 -12.86 5.09
N ASP A 120 -8.48 -12.43 4.15
CA ASP A 120 -7.02 -12.39 4.37
C ASP A 120 -6.45 -11.00 4.67
N ARG A 121 -7.30 -9.97 4.67
CA ARG A 121 -6.86 -8.59 4.94
C ARG A 121 -6.27 -8.38 6.34
N TRP A 122 -6.64 -9.20 7.31
CA TRP A 122 -6.09 -9.16 8.67
C TRP A 122 -4.56 -9.33 8.68
N GLN A 123 -3.97 -10.06 7.73
CA GLN A 123 -2.53 -10.27 7.61
C GLN A 123 -1.75 -8.98 7.29
N ARG A 124 -2.44 -7.93 6.81
CA ARG A 124 -1.86 -6.62 6.52
C ARG A 124 -1.81 -5.69 7.72
N LEU A 125 -2.45 -6.05 8.82
CA LEU A 125 -2.37 -5.26 10.04
C LEU A 125 -0.93 -5.21 10.53
N GLY A 126 -0.48 -4.01 10.93
CA GLY A 126 0.88 -3.80 11.41
C GLY A 126 1.22 -4.73 12.58
N GLY A 127 2.21 -5.59 12.40
CA GLY A 127 2.63 -6.58 13.39
C GLY A 127 1.94 -7.95 13.30
N ALA A 128 0.90 -8.13 12.46
CA ALA A 128 0.18 -9.40 12.34
C ALA A 128 1.09 -10.59 11.99
N ARG A 129 1.99 -10.41 11.02
CA ARG A 129 2.93 -11.47 10.59
C ARG A 129 3.97 -11.87 11.63
N ARG A 130 4.19 -11.02 12.66
CA ARG A 130 5.13 -11.30 13.75
C ARG A 130 4.50 -12.06 14.91
N LEU A 131 3.19 -12.25 14.89
CA LEU A 131 2.46 -13.00 15.89
C LEU A 131 2.72 -14.51 15.73
N LYS A 132 2.69 -15.23 16.84
CA LYS A 132 2.71 -16.71 16.82
C LYS A 132 1.43 -17.24 16.14
N PRO A 133 1.44 -18.42 15.51
CA PRO A 133 0.29 -18.96 14.76
C PRO A 133 -1.05 -18.94 15.55
N LYS A 134 -1.01 -19.28 16.82
CA LYS A 134 -2.18 -19.23 17.72
C LYS A 134 -2.74 -17.81 17.86
N ALA A 135 -1.87 -16.81 18.02
CA ALA A 135 -2.25 -15.41 18.09
C ALA A 135 -2.74 -14.86 16.72
N GLN A 136 -2.22 -15.39 15.62
CA GLN A 136 -2.70 -15.04 14.28
C GLN A 136 -4.13 -15.57 14.05
N GLY A 137 -4.44 -16.78 14.54
CA GLY A 137 -5.80 -17.31 14.56
C GLY A 137 -6.77 -16.40 15.34
N ALA A 138 -6.37 -15.98 16.54
CA ALA A 138 -7.14 -15.03 17.35
C ALA A 138 -7.31 -13.68 16.63
N LEU A 139 -6.26 -13.16 15.98
CA LEU A 139 -6.33 -11.91 15.22
C LEU A 139 -7.32 -12.00 14.07
N ARG A 140 -7.35 -13.13 13.34
CA ARG A 140 -8.31 -13.35 12.25
C ARG A 140 -9.75 -13.29 12.73
N GLU A 141 -10.07 -13.97 13.83
CA GLU A 141 -11.44 -13.98 14.38
C GLU A 141 -11.84 -12.60 14.94
N LEU A 142 -10.95 -11.91 15.66
CA LEU A 142 -11.16 -10.54 16.12
C LEU A 142 -11.36 -9.56 14.96
N TRP A 143 -10.60 -9.71 13.89
CA TRP A 143 -10.73 -8.90 12.68
C TRP A 143 -12.10 -9.12 12.02
N ARG A 144 -12.55 -10.36 11.85
CA ARG A 144 -13.89 -10.71 11.33
C ARG A 144 -15.00 -10.10 12.17
N TRP A 145 -14.88 -10.22 13.47
CA TRP A 145 -15.82 -9.60 14.40
C TRP A 145 -15.89 -8.09 14.20
N ARG A 146 -14.74 -7.41 14.10
CA ARG A 146 -14.69 -5.96 13.88
C ARG A 146 -15.33 -5.54 12.56
N GLU A 147 -15.03 -6.24 11.46
CA GLU A 147 -15.62 -5.95 10.14
C GLU A 147 -17.16 -6.09 10.18
N ASN A 148 -17.66 -7.18 10.75
CA ASN A 148 -19.10 -7.42 10.90
C ASN A 148 -19.76 -6.35 11.77
N GLU A 149 -19.13 -5.97 12.87
CA GLU A 149 -19.65 -4.95 13.78
C GLU A 149 -19.65 -3.55 13.14
N ALA A 150 -18.61 -3.23 12.37
CA ALA A 150 -18.52 -1.98 11.60
C ALA A 150 -19.63 -1.90 10.53
N GLN A 151 -19.87 -3.01 9.84
CA GLN A 151 -20.96 -3.12 8.86
C GLN A 151 -22.33 -2.99 9.54
N ARG A 152 -22.56 -3.70 10.66
CA ARG A 152 -23.80 -3.63 11.42
C ARG A 152 -24.12 -2.22 11.92
N ARG A 153 -23.08 -1.48 12.38
CA ARG A 153 -23.21 -0.09 12.86
C ARG A 153 -23.16 0.95 11.72
N ASN A 154 -22.90 0.53 10.49
CA ASN A 154 -22.59 1.42 9.36
C ASN A 154 -21.54 2.48 9.73
N GLN A 155 -20.40 2.03 10.28
CA GLN A 155 -19.31 2.87 10.77
C GLN A 155 -17.96 2.41 10.24
N PRO A 156 -16.96 3.32 10.11
CA PRO A 156 -15.60 2.92 9.79
C PRO A 156 -15.04 1.92 10.81
N VAL A 157 -14.34 0.89 10.36
CA VAL A 157 -13.78 -0.19 11.20
C VAL A 157 -12.93 0.33 12.36
N ARG A 158 -12.17 1.42 12.15
CA ARG A 158 -11.33 2.03 13.18
C ARG A 158 -12.12 2.72 14.30
N TRP A 159 -13.38 3.05 14.05
CA TRP A 159 -14.27 3.61 15.09
C TRP A 159 -14.80 2.50 16.00
N VAL A 160 -14.92 1.29 15.49
CA VAL A 160 -15.25 0.11 16.32
C VAL A 160 -14.04 -0.25 17.17
N MET A 161 -12.89 -0.51 16.52
CA MET A 161 -11.64 -0.82 17.23
C MET A 161 -10.43 -0.51 16.31
N ARG A 162 -9.38 0.10 16.88
CA ARG A 162 -8.15 0.42 16.16
C ARG A 162 -7.35 -0.85 15.85
N ASP A 163 -6.54 -0.80 14.80
CA ASP A 163 -5.72 -1.93 14.34
C ASP A 163 -4.72 -2.41 15.40
N ASP A 164 -4.09 -1.45 16.11
CA ASP A 164 -3.12 -1.74 17.18
C ASP A 164 -3.75 -2.48 18.35
N LEU A 165 -5.00 -2.17 18.71
CA LEU A 165 -5.74 -2.85 19.79
C LEU A 165 -6.11 -4.29 19.40
N LEU A 166 -6.50 -4.55 18.16
CA LEU A 166 -6.74 -5.91 17.67
C LEU A 166 -5.49 -6.77 17.78
N VAL A 167 -4.35 -6.24 17.30
CA VAL A 167 -3.06 -6.95 17.35
C VAL A 167 -2.61 -7.19 18.77
N GLU A 168 -2.82 -6.22 19.68
CA GLU A 168 -2.47 -6.36 21.09
C GLU A 168 -3.32 -7.41 21.80
N LEU A 169 -4.63 -7.42 21.58
CA LEU A 169 -5.53 -8.46 22.11
C LEU A 169 -5.11 -9.86 21.64
N ALA A 170 -4.87 -10.00 20.34
CA ALA A 170 -4.43 -11.25 19.77
C ALA A 170 -3.07 -11.71 20.34
N ARG A 171 -2.14 -10.77 20.55
CA ARG A 171 -0.82 -11.05 21.12
C ARG A 171 -0.92 -11.56 22.56
N ARG A 172 -1.77 -10.92 23.39
CA ARG A 172 -2.01 -11.35 24.77
C ARG A 172 -2.70 -12.70 24.82
N GLY A 173 -3.66 -12.93 23.92
CA GLY A 173 -4.39 -14.17 23.80
C GLY A 173 -5.21 -14.52 25.04
N VAL A 174 -5.53 -13.52 25.88
CA VAL A 174 -6.32 -13.69 27.10
C VAL A 174 -7.80 -13.81 26.78
N THR A 175 -8.49 -14.72 27.45
CA THR A 175 -9.93 -14.96 27.29
C THR A 175 -10.75 -14.49 28.50
N ASP A 176 -10.10 -14.11 29.57
CA ASP A 176 -10.77 -13.51 30.72
C ASP A 176 -11.24 -12.09 30.40
N GLU A 177 -12.52 -11.81 30.66
CA GLU A 177 -13.14 -10.53 30.29
C GLU A 177 -12.52 -9.34 31.04
N ARG A 178 -12.09 -9.52 32.29
CA ARG A 178 -11.44 -8.47 33.08
C ARG A 178 -10.06 -8.14 32.53
N GLU A 179 -9.31 -9.17 32.13
CA GLU A 179 -8.00 -8.99 31.50
C GLU A 179 -8.12 -8.32 30.13
N ILE A 180 -9.13 -8.67 29.33
CA ILE A 180 -9.43 -7.98 28.06
C ILE A 180 -9.68 -6.49 28.31
N LEU A 181 -10.52 -6.14 29.28
CA LEU A 181 -10.85 -4.77 29.61
C LEU A 181 -9.71 -4.00 30.26
N SER A 182 -8.70 -4.68 30.81
CA SER A 182 -7.48 -4.04 31.33
C SER A 182 -6.58 -3.45 30.23
N VAL A 183 -6.80 -3.82 28.97
CA VAL A 183 -6.04 -3.27 27.84
C VAL A 183 -6.40 -1.82 27.62
N ARG A 184 -5.41 -0.93 27.73
CA ARG A 184 -5.62 0.51 27.54
C ARG A 184 -6.29 0.82 26.20
N GLY A 185 -7.45 1.49 26.26
CA GLY A 185 -8.26 1.87 25.09
C GLY A 185 -9.45 0.94 24.82
N LEU A 186 -9.65 -0.14 25.60
CA LEU A 186 -10.82 -0.99 25.57
C LEU A 186 -11.84 -0.69 26.68
N ASP A 187 -11.53 0.23 27.58
CA ASP A 187 -12.43 0.66 28.67
C ASP A 187 -13.54 1.59 28.18
N ARG A 188 -14.20 1.24 27.08
CA ARG A 188 -15.32 1.97 26.48
C ARG A 188 -16.62 1.20 26.74
N ALA A 189 -17.70 1.93 27.01
CA ALA A 189 -19.01 1.32 27.32
C ALA A 189 -19.54 0.39 26.23
N ASP A 190 -19.23 0.68 24.95
CA ASP A 190 -19.64 -0.15 23.82
C ASP A 190 -18.81 -1.43 23.71
N ILE A 191 -17.55 -1.41 24.13
CA ILE A 191 -16.68 -2.60 24.20
C ILE A 191 -17.03 -3.45 25.42
N LYS A 192 -17.25 -2.83 26.60
CA LYS A 192 -17.66 -3.55 27.82
C LYS A 192 -18.90 -4.42 27.59
N ARG A 193 -19.89 -3.92 26.84
CA ARG A 193 -21.11 -4.69 26.51
C ARG A 193 -20.86 -5.88 25.59
N ARG A 194 -19.69 -5.97 24.96
CA ARG A 194 -19.33 -6.97 23.96
C ARG A 194 -18.05 -7.73 24.29
N VAL A 195 -17.55 -7.56 25.51
CA VAL A 195 -16.31 -8.21 25.93
C VAL A 195 -16.39 -9.73 25.80
N HIS A 196 -17.55 -10.31 26.08
CA HIS A 196 -17.82 -11.73 25.89
C HIS A 196 -17.59 -12.18 24.45
N GLU A 197 -18.06 -11.40 23.45
CA GLU A 197 -17.85 -11.69 22.02
C GLU A 197 -16.35 -11.68 21.65
N LEU A 198 -15.57 -10.76 22.25
CA LEU A 198 -14.11 -10.68 22.04
C LEU A 198 -13.41 -11.89 22.65
N SER A 199 -13.80 -12.29 23.86
CA SER A 199 -13.32 -13.51 24.51
C SER A 199 -13.55 -14.75 23.64
N GLU A 200 -14.77 -14.90 23.13
CA GLU A 200 -15.15 -16.00 22.23
C GLU A 200 -14.36 -15.99 20.92
N CYS A 201 -14.10 -14.80 20.32
CA CYS A 201 -13.26 -14.69 19.14
C CYS A 201 -11.84 -15.17 19.40
N ILE A 202 -11.25 -14.80 20.54
CA ILE A 202 -9.89 -15.23 20.91
C ILE A 202 -9.86 -16.75 21.10
N ARG A 203 -10.85 -17.32 21.81
CA ARG A 203 -10.95 -18.75 22.04
C ARG A 203 -11.06 -19.53 20.74
N ARG A 204 -12.01 -19.16 19.86
CA ARG A 204 -12.18 -19.78 18.54
C ARG A 204 -10.93 -19.69 17.69
N GLY A 205 -10.25 -18.54 17.73
CA GLY A 205 -9.02 -18.35 16.96
C GLY A 205 -7.85 -19.21 17.48
N HIS A 206 -7.84 -19.54 18.77
CA HIS A 206 -6.87 -20.46 19.34
C HIS A 206 -7.12 -21.93 18.94
N GLU A 207 -8.37 -22.30 18.72
CA GLU A 207 -8.79 -23.64 18.30
C GLU A 207 -8.61 -23.81 16.77
N ASN A 208 -8.90 -22.76 15.99
CA ASN A 208 -8.93 -22.78 14.53
C ASN A 208 -7.71 -22.05 13.94
N ILE A 209 -6.53 -22.60 14.13
CA ILE A 209 -5.31 -22.06 13.50
C ILE A 209 -5.37 -22.35 12.00
N PRO A 210 -5.25 -21.33 11.10
CA PRO A 210 -5.23 -21.57 9.67
C PRO A 210 -4.13 -22.57 9.27
N GLU A 211 -4.47 -23.53 8.45
CA GLU A 211 -3.55 -24.60 8.01
C GLU A 211 -2.25 -24.07 7.39
N GLN A 212 -2.37 -22.97 6.62
CA GLN A 212 -1.24 -22.25 6.03
C GLN A 212 -0.25 -21.70 7.08
N LEU A 213 -0.73 -21.38 8.28
CA LEU A 213 0.09 -20.91 9.40
C LEU A 213 0.63 -22.05 10.27
N ALA A 214 -0.04 -23.20 10.26
CA ALA A 214 0.41 -24.41 10.95
C ALA A 214 1.57 -25.09 10.16
N ALA A 215 1.52 -25.04 8.85
CA ALA A 215 2.54 -25.61 7.96
C ALA A 215 3.87 -24.82 7.99
N ASP A 216 3.83 -23.53 8.32
CA ASP A 216 5.02 -22.65 8.36
C ASP A 216 5.92 -22.90 9.60
N LYS A 217 5.54 -23.84 10.49
CA LYS A 217 6.38 -24.26 11.63
C LYS A 217 7.61 -25.10 11.25
N SER A 218 7.75 -25.53 10.00
CA SER A 218 8.81 -26.46 9.62
C SER A 218 10.10 -25.81 9.14
N LYS A 219 10.16 -24.48 9.05
CA LYS A 219 11.41 -23.78 8.71
C LYS A 219 11.62 -22.57 9.60
N PRO A 220 12.53 -22.62 10.61
CA PRO A 220 13.24 -21.42 10.99
C PRO A 220 14.16 -21.08 9.81
N THR A 221 13.60 -20.49 8.78
CA THR A 221 14.42 -19.88 7.76
C THR A 221 15.03 -18.66 8.44
N THR A 222 16.21 -18.79 8.95
CA THR A 222 17.15 -17.68 9.08
C THR A 222 17.36 -17.21 7.64
N VAL A 223 16.35 -16.47 7.10
CA VAL A 223 16.52 -15.81 5.82
C VAL A 223 17.68 -14.88 6.04
N ALA A 224 18.79 -15.17 5.36
CA ALA A 224 19.95 -14.32 5.37
C ALA A 224 19.46 -12.89 5.15
N LYS A 225 19.80 -11.99 6.06
CA LYS A 225 19.42 -10.58 5.88
C LYS A 225 20.53 -9.96 5.04
N PRO A 226 20.23 -9.41 3.88
CA PRO A 226 21.22 -8.65 3.13
C PRO A 226 21.81 -7.55 4.00
N ASP A 227 23.10 -7.28 3.81
CA ASP A 227 23.77 -6.21 4.52
C ASP A 227 23.03 -4.88 4.37
N ALA A 228 22.89 -4.15 5.47
CA ALA A 228 22.10 -2.92 5.48
C ALA A 228 22.73 -1.83 4.62
N ALA A 229 24.06 -1.73 4.57
CA ALA A 229 24.76 -0.74 3.74
C ALA A 229 24.55 -1.04 2.25
N LEU A 230 24.62 -2.32 1.85
CA LEU A 230 24.34 -2.74 0.47
C LEU A 230 22.90 -2.38 0.06
N VAL A 231 21.93 -2.63 0.93
CA VAL A 231 20.52 -2.27 0.67
C VAL A 231 20.37 -0.76 0.48
N GLN A 232 21.01 0.05 1.32
CA GLN A 232 20.94 1.51 1.22
C GLN A 232 21.66 2.03 -0.03
N LEU A 233 22.79 1.45 -0.39
CA LEU A 233 23.51 1.80 -1.60
C LEU A 233 22.66 1.57 -2.85
N LEU A 234 22.08 0.37 -2.98
CA LEU A 234 21.19 0.06 -4.12
C LEU A 234 19.93 0.92 -4.12
N TYR A 235 19.40 1.26 -2.94
CA TYR A 235 18.26 2.18 -2.83
C TYR A 235 18.63 3.58 -3.33
N ALA A 236 19.82 4.08 -3.02
CA ALA A 236 20.31 5.38 -3.48
C ALA A 236 20.49 5.41 -5.01
N VAL A 237 21.11 4.36 -5.60
CA VAL A 237 21.25 4.22 -7.05
C VAL A 237 19.89 4.16 -7.75
N MET A 238 18.96 3.35 -7.20
CA MET A 238 17.61 3.29 -7.71
C MET A 238 16.93 4.67 -7.67
N GLY A 239 17.07 5.41 -6.57
CA GLY A 239 16.51 6.75 -6.42
C GLY A 239 17.05 7.74 -7.44
N ASP A 240 18.35 7.70 -7.71
CA ASP A 240 19.02 8.53 -8.71
C ASP A 240 18.54 8.18 -10.13
N THR A 241 18.48 6.89 -10.45
CA THR A 241 17.96 6.41 -11.75
C THR A 241 16.50 6.83 -11.95
N CYS A 242 15.68 6.72 -10.92
CA CYS A 242 14.28 7.17 -10.97
C CYS A 242 14.16 8.68 -11.22
N ARG A 243 15.00 9.51 -10.59
CA ARG A 243 15.02 10.97 -10.85
C ARG A 243 15.39 11.26 -12.28
N LYS A 244 16.47 10.65 -12.80
CA LYS A 244 16.90 10.78 -14.21
C LYS A 244 15.80 10.39 -15.19
N ALA A 245 15.06 9.33 -14.84
CA ALA A 245 13.93 8.86 -15.64
C ALA A 245 12.62 9.62 -15.36
N ASN A 246 12.60 10.58 -14.45
CA ASN A 246 11.37 11.28 -14.04
C ASN A 246 10.25 10.30 -13.62
N VAL A 247 10.56 9.32 -12.76
CA VAL A 247 9.65 8.35 -12.16
C VAL A 247 9.73 8.44 -10.64
N ALA A 248 8.60 8.33 -9.95
CA ALA A 248 8.60 8.30 -8.48
C ALA A 248 9.31 7.05 -7.94
N PRO A 249 10.35 7.17 -7.10
CA PRO A 249 11.04 6.00 -6.52
C PRO A 249 10.12 5.06 -5.74
N SER A 250 9.15 5.62 -5.01
CA SER A 250 8.15 4.85 -4.22
C SER A 250 7.17 4.05 -5.08
N LEU A 251 6.97 4.43 -6.35
CA LEU A 251 6.22 3.63 -7.31
C LEU A 251 7.02 2.42 -7.76
N LEU A 252 8.32 2.58 -7.91
CA LEU A 252 9.21 1.53 -8.39
C LEU A 252 9.38 0.44 -7.33
N ALA A 253 9.92 0.76 -6.15
CA ALA A 253 10.21 -0.22 -5.13
C ALA A 253 10.31 0.37 -3.71
N THR A 254 10.11 -0.51 -2.74
CA THR A 254 10.39 -0.27 -1.32
C THR A 254 11.76 -0.85 -0.95
N THR A 255 12.25 -0.54 0.26
CA THR A 255 13.46 -1.15 0.81
C THR A 255 13.33 -2.68 0.91
N ASP A 256 12.13 -3.20 1.17
CA ASP A 256 11.90 -4.65 1.24
C ASP A 256 11.93 -5.32 -0.15
N ASP A 257 11.49 -4.61 -1.20
CA ASP A 257 11.65 -5.08 -2.58
C ASP A 257 13.14 -5.22 -2.96
N ILE A 258 14.00 -4.28 -2.52
CA ILE A 258 15.45 -4.35 -2.74
C ILE A 258 16.06 -5.52 -1.98
N ARG A 259 15.68 -5.73 -0.71
CA ARG A 259 16.14 -6.91 0.06
C ARG A 259 15.79 -8.21 -0.65
N SER A 260 14.54 -8.34 -1.10
CA SER A 260 14.08 -9.51 -1.84
C SER A 260 14.83 -9.71 -3.15
N PHE A 261 15.17 -8.60 -3.84
CA PHE A 261 15.95 -8.64 -5.07
C PHE A 261 17.39 -9.12 -4.83
N ILE A 262 18.07 -8.62 -3.79
CA ILE A 262 19.41 -9.07 -3.41
C ILE A 262 19.41 -10.57 -3.11
N LEU A 263 18.48 -11.03 -2.25
CA LEU A 263 18.37 -12.45 -1.90
C LEU A 263 18.14 -13.35 -3.12
N TYR A 264 17.32 -12.89 -4.04
CA TYR A 264 17.04 -13.60 -5.27
C TYR A 264 18.28 -13.69 -6.17
N ARG A 265 18.99 -12.58 -6.38
CA ARG A 265 20.19 -12.52 -7.24
C ARG A 265 21.38 -13.26 -6.65
N THR A 266 21.49 -13.33 -5.32
CA THR A 266 22.56 -14.08 -4.62
C THR A 266 22.22 -15.55 -4.37
N GLY A 267 21.08 -16.06 -4.87
CA GLY A 267 20.63 -17.43 -4.68
C GLY A 267 20.18 -17.79 -3.25
N GLN A 268 20.00 -16.77 -2.40
CA GLN A 268 19.61 -16.96 -1.00
C GLN A 268 18.09 -16.98 -0.78
N ALA A 269 17.30 -16.68 -1.80
CA ALA A 269 15.83 -16.68 -1.73
C ALA A 269 15.20 -18.09 -1.76
N GLY A 270 16.00 -19.14 -2.02
CA GLY A 270 15.53 -20.52 -2.24
C GLY A 270 15.36 -20.87 -3.71
N LYS A 271 15.44 -22.16 -4.01
CA LYS A 271 15.46 -22.65 -5.42
C LYS A 271 14.14 -22.37 -6.18
N ASP A 272 13.02 -22.35 -5.47
CA ASP A 272 11.68 -22.17 -6.06
C ASP A 272 11.11 -20.75 -5.83
N ALA A 273 11.98 -19.78 -5.48
CA ALA A 273 11.53 -18.41 -5.22
C ALA A 273 11.07 -17.73 -6.53
N GLU A 274 9.87 -17.19 -6.50
CA GLU A 274 9.37 -16.36 -7.61
C GLU A 274 10.26 -15.13 -7.80
N PRO A 275 10.50 -14.71 -9.06
CA PRO A 275 11.25 -13.50 -9.34
C PRO A 275 10.62 -12.28 -8.64
N PRO A 276 11.39 -11.48 -7.90
CA PRO A 276 10.88 -10.30 -7.21
C PRO A 276 10.48 -9.21 -8.21
N ARG A 277 9.66 -8.25 -7.75
CA ARG A 277 9.13 -7.17 -8.59
C ARG A 277 10.20 -6.42 -9.39
N LEU A 278 11.37 -6.19 -8.78
CA LEU A 278 12.50 -5.51 -9.43
C LEU A 278 13.17 -6.33 -10.54
N ALA A 279 12.88 -7.61 -10.65
CA ALA A 279 13.39 -8.46 -11.73
C ALA A 279 12.41 -8.59 -12.90
N GLN A 280 11.23 -7.94 -12.86
CA GLN A 280 10.14 -8.18 -13.80
C GLN A 280 9.62 -6.89 -14.45
N GLY A 281 9.18 -7.02 -15.71
CA GLY A 281 8.52 -5.97 -16.49
C GLY A 281 9.29 -4.65 -16.48
N TRP A 282 8.59 -3.55 -16.52
CA TRP A 282 9.16 -2.22 -16.59
C TRP A 282 10.15 -1.88 -15.46
N ARG A 283 10.01 -2.52 -14.29
CA ARG A 283 10.96 -2.35 -13.17
C ARG A 283 12.29 -3.02 -13.46
N GLY A 284 12.23 -4.20 -14.06
CA GLY A 284 13.41 -4.91 -14.54
C GLY A 284 14.16 -4.13 -15.62
N GLU A 285 13.42 -3.54 -16.54
CA GLU A 285 13.95 -2.70 -17.62
C GLU A 285 14.59 -1.41 -17.08
N LEU A 286 13.88 -0.71 -16.19
CA LEU A 286 14.34 0.60 -15.73
C LEU A 286 15.54 0.52 -14.76
N VAL A 287 15.52 -0.44 -13.83
CA VAL A 287 16.49 -0.51 -12.74
C VAL A 287 17.04 -1.92 -12.51
N GLY A 288 16.21 -2.98 -12.69
CA GLY A 288 16.60 -4.34 -12.31
C GLY A 288 17.85 -4.84 -13.01
N GLY A 289 18.04 -4.53 -14.30
CA GLY A 289 19.25 -4.85 -15.05
C GLY A 289 20.48 -4.15 -14.45
N LEU A 290 20.37 -2.85 -14.19
CA LEU A 290 21.43 -2.05 -13.60
C LEU A 290 21.86 -2.58 -12.23
N LEU A 291 20.89 -2.86 -11.34
CA LEU A 291 21.17 -3.40 -10.00
C LEU A 291 21.81 -4.81 -10.08
N THR A 292 21.44 -5.59 -11.09
CA THR A 292 22.06 -6.90 -11.33
C THR A 292 23.52 -6.75 -11.68
N GLU A 293 23.86 -5.88 -12.62
CA GLU A 293 25.25 -5.66 -13.05
C GLU A 293 26.13 -5.09 -11.92
N LEU A 294 25.55 -4.26 -11.04
CA LEU A 294 26.23 -3.81 -9.82
C LEU A 294 26.49 -4.95 -8.85
N LEU A 295 25.52 -5.83 -8.60
CA LEU A 295 25.70 -6.98 -7.72
C LEU A 295 26.70 -8.00 -8.27
N GLU A 296 26.80 -8.12 -9.58
CA GLU A 296 27.77 -8.98 -10.27
C GLU A 296 29.17 -8.35 -10.38
N GLY A 297 29.34 -7.10 -9.92
CA GLY A 297 30.60 -6.38 -10.01
C GLY A 297 30.99 -5.92 -11.43
N LYS A 298 30.06 -5.98 -12.39
CA LYS A 298 30.27 -5.53 -13.77
C LYS A 298 30.22 -4.01 -13.91
N LYS A 299 29.60 -3.34 -12.95
CA LYS A 299 29.52 -1.88 -12.88
C LYS A 299 29.98 -1.37 -11.52
N SER A 300 30.43 -0.12 -11.53
CA SER A 300 30.82 0.63 -10.33
C SER A 300 30.04 1.93 -10.23
N ILE A 301 29.95 2.47 -9.01
CA ILE A 301 29.29 3.72 -8.71
C ILE A 301 30.36 4.76 -8.41
N ARG A 302 30.27 5.91 -9.06
CA ARG A 302 31.13 7.06 -8.86
C ARG A 302 30.33 8.29 -8.45
N ILE A 303 30.87 9.06 -7.51
CA ILE A 303 30.32 10.38 -7.20
C ILE A 303 31.07 11.39 -8.10
N THR A 304 30.33 12.00 -9.02
CA THR A 304 30.92 12.94 -10.01
C THR A 304 30.69 14.41 -9.66
N ASN A 305 29.50 14.74 -9.15
CA ASN A 305 29.18 16.10 -8.74
C ASN A 305 28.34 16.11 -7.46
N PRO A 306 28.96 16.20 -6.28
CA PRO A 306 28.23 16.16 -5.00
C PRO A 306 27.15 17.23 -4.82
N SER A 307 27.28 18.37 -5.49
CA SER A 307 26.32 19.48 -5.44
C SER A 307 25.37 19.51 -6.63
N GLY A 308 25.49 18.58 -7.56
CA GLY A 308 24.66 18.50 -8.76
C GLY A 308 23.31 17.82 -8.51
N GLU A 309 22.41 18.00 -9.46
CA GLU A 309 21.09 17.33 -9.44
C GLU A 309 21.21 15.81 -9.51
N TYR A 310 22.22 15.29 -10.22
CA TYR A 310 22.50 13.86 -10.41
C TYR A 310 23.94 13.55 -9.99
N PRO A 311 24.19 13.37 -8.69
CA PRO A 311 25.55 13.22 -8.17
C PRO A 311 26.18 11.86 -8.45
N LEU A 312 25.37 10.86 -8.86
CA LEU A 312 25.84 9.48 -9.06
C LEU A 312 25.98 9.19 -10.57
N GLU A 313 27.10 8.58 -10.92
CA GLU A 313 27.35 7.99 -12.22
C GLU A 313 27.64 6.51 -12.06
N VAL A 314 27.11 5.70 -12.97
CA VAL A 314 27.34 4.25 -12.99
C VAL A 314 28.14 3.93 -14.24
N GLU A 315 29.34 3.44 -14.05
CA GLU A 315 30.31 3.15 -15.10
C GLU A 315 30.51 1.65 -15.25
N HIS A 316 30.84 1.19 -16.46
CA HIS A 316 31.34 -0.17 -16.65
C HIS A 316 32.69 -0.31 -15.97
N ARG A 317 32.85 -1.40 -15.22
CA ARG A 317 34.17 -1.72 -14.67
C ARG A 317 35.05 -2.25 -15.79
N GLU A 318 36.14 -1.55 -16.09
CA GLU A 318 37.18 -2.09 -16.93
C GLU A 318 37.76 -3.31 -16.20
N THR A 319 37.58 -4.49 -16.79
CA THR A 319 38.24 -5.73 -16.32
C THR A 319 39.71 -5.61 -16.75
N GLU A 320 40.60 -5.45 -15.74
CA GLU A 320 42.02 -5.66 -15.95
C GLU A 320 42.31 -7.13 -16.32
#